data_bda213bd16641f3082aedc3a96da2a9c
#
_entry.id   bda213bd16641f3082aedc3a96da2a9c
#
_cell.length_a   1.000
_cell.length_b   1.000
_cell.length_c   1.000
_cell.angle_alpha   90.00
_cell.angle_beta   90.00
_cell.angle_gamma   90.00
#
_symmetry.space_group_name_H-M   'P 1'
#
loop_
_entity.id
_entity.type
_entity.pdbx_description
1 polymer ?
#
loop_
_entity_poly.entity_id
_entity_poly.type
_entity_poly.pdbx_seq_one_letter_code
_entity_poly.pdbx_strand_id
1 'polypeptide(L)'
;MAGPSSADVLGRVTLVTGKEEFLNERTVVALHDTVRRHDPEAEISETRGADLTLATLGEMAAPSLFSTTRCVVVRGLEDLPEESVDGLLGYAAAPVDDVALVLVHGGGQKGSGVLTKLRKLGPVTESKSGELRPSEFPSFVAAEVRSHGGSIDQEAAGILVQAVGQDLRSLAAAADQLTSDFPGEPLSSDKVKQYFGGRAEAKSFAVADAAFNGRRQAALEELRWALETGTPPVLVTSAFAGSARGLARYKGASRGMREADLAREIGVPPWKVRTVRDQSRSWSDPGIAHAIRAIAKADADIKGAAHDASYTLERLVLTITTLRSP
;
A
#
# COMPACT_ATOMS: atom_id res chain seq x y z
N MET A 1 -3.09 20.57 2.92
CA MET A 1 -4.20 21.14 2.13
C MET A 1 -5.46 20.94 2.94
N ALA A 2 -6.38 21.93 2.98
CA ALA A 2 -7.70 21.72 3.60
C ALA A 2 -8.42 20.61 2.85
N GLY A 3 -9.05 19.69 3.57
CA GLY A 3 -9.87 18.63 2.98
C GLY A 3 -11.09 19.22 2.24
N PRO A 4 -11.77 18.44 1.39
CA PRO A 4 -12.97 18.88 0.69
C PRO A 4 -14.04 19.32 1.70
N SER A 5 -14.80 20.34 1.37
CA SER A 5 -15.98 20.75 2.15
C SER A 5 -17.18 19.86 1.81
N SER A 6 -18.21 19.85 2.68
CA SER A 6 -19.44 19.10 2.41
C SER A 6 -20.12 19.56 1.11
N ALA A 7 -20.07 20.85 0.80
CA ALA A 7 -20.60 21.42 -0.43
C ALA A 7 -19.88 20.95 -1.71
N ASP A 8 -18.65 20.44 -1.56
CA ASP A 8 -17.88 19.87 -2.66
C ASP A 8 -18.17 18.37 -2.88
N VAL A 9 -18.92 17.74 -1.96
CA VAL A 9 -19.12 16.28 -1.92
C VAL A 9 -20.60 15.89 -2.03
N LEU A 10 -21.50 16.57 -1.31
CA LEU A 10 -22.93 16.31 -1.36
C LEU A 10 -23.55 16.87 -2.63
N GLY A 11 -24.52 16.16 -3.20
CA GLY A 11 -25.11 16.47 -4.49
C GLY A 11 -24.13 16.33 -5.66
N ARG A 12 -23.04 15.56 -5.47
CA ARG A 12 -21.97 15.41 -6.46
C ARG A 12 -21.51 13.97 -6.58
N VAL A 13 -20.80 13.70 -7.66
CA VAL A 13 -20.11 12.43 -7.91
C VAL A 13 -18.62 12.66 -7.88
N THR A 14 -17.93 11.94 -7.00
CA THR A 14 -16.46 11.95 -6.96
C THR A 14 -15.91 10.68 -7.61
N LEU A 15 -15.20 10.85 -8.71
CA LEU A 15 -14.38 9.78 -9.30
C LEU A 15 -13.05 9.71 -8.56
N VAL A 16 -12.73 8.54 -8.02
CA VAL A 16 -11.42 8.23 -7.44
C VAL A 16 -10.73 7.27 -8.39
N THR A 17 -9.69 7.74 -9.09
CA THR A 17 -9.06 6.95 -10.15
C THR A 17 -7.56 6.86 -9.99
N GLY A 18 -7.00 5.69 -10.20
CA GLY A 18 -5.56 5.48 -10.20
C GLY A 18 -5.16 4.09 -9.77
N LYS A 19 -3.90 3.73 -10.05
CA LYS A 19 -3.35 2.41 -9.73
C LYS A 19 -2.87 2.30 -8.29
N GLU A 20 -2.71 3.44 -7.60
CA GLU A 20 -2.23 3.46 -6.23
C GLU A 20 -3.42 3.29 -5.27
N GLU A 21 -3.65 2.04 -4.89
CA GLU A 21 -4.80 1.65 -4.07
C GLU A 21 -4.81 2.36 -2.71
N PHE A 22 -3.64 2.53 -2.09
CA PHE A 22 -3.53 3.21 -0.79
C PHE A 22 -4.03 4.66 -0.85
N LEU A 23 -3.68 5.39 -1.92
CA LEU A 23 -4.13 6.78 -2.09
C LEU A 23 -5.61 6.85 -2.47
N ASN A 24 -6.10 5.89 -3.26
CA ASN A 24 -7.53 5.79 -3.55
C ASN A 24 -8.32 5.60 -2.25
N GLU A 25 -7.89 4.67 -1.39
CA GLU A 25 -8.54 4.39 -0.10
C GLU A 25 -8.53 5.61 0.83
N ARG A 26 -7.42 6.32 0.92
CA ARG A 26 -7.33 7.57 1.70
C ARG A 26 -8.30 8.64 1.21
N THR A 27 -8.48 8.74 -0.10
CA THR A 27 -9.46 9.66 -0.69
C THR A 27 -10.87 9.26 -0.28
N VAL A 28 -11.21 7.97 -0.34
CA VAL A 28 -12.52 7.47 0.10
C VAL A 28 -12.74 7.77 1.58
N VAL A 29 -11.77 7.46 2.45
CA VAL A 29 -11.86 7.74 3.89
C VAL A 29 -12.05 9.26 4.15
N ALA A 30 -11.31 10.11 3.47
CA ALA A 30 -11.44 11.57 3.62
C ALA A 30 -12.82 12.08 3.18
N LEU A 31 -13.44 11.47 2.17
CA LEU A 31 -14.81 11.77 1.75
C LEU A 31 -15.83 11.30 2.78
N HIS A 32 -15.67 10.10 3.34
CA HIS A 32 -16.50 9.61 4.46
C HIS A 32 -16.45 10.56 5.66
N ASP A 33 -15.25 10.96 6.07
CA ASP A 33 -15.06 11.88 7.20
C ASP A 33 -15.69 13.24 6.93
N THR A 34 -15.67 13.68 5.67
CA THR A 34 -16.32 14.94 5.28
C THR A 34 -17.83 14.85 5.39
N VAL A 35 -18.41 13.74 4.93
CA VAL A 35 -19.86 13.50 5.05
C VAL A 35 -20.27 13.37 6.53
N ARG A 36 -19.53 12.58 7.34
CA ARG A 36 -19.82 12.41 8.77
C ARG A 36 -19.64 13.67 9.60
N ARG A 37 -18.73 14.57 9.22
CA ARG A 37 -18.61 15.88 9.86
C ARG A 37 -19.80 16.79 9.54
N HIS A 38 -20.42 16.63 8.38
CA HIS A 38 -21.64 17.34 8.02
C HIS A 38 -22.85 16.78 8.74
N ASP A 39 -22.98 15.46 8.75
CA ASP A 39 -24.05 14.73 9.43
C ASP A 39 -23.49 13.46 10.11
N PRO A 40 -23.37 13.44 11.45
CA PRO A 40 -22.88 12.28 12.18
C PRO A 40 -23.71 11.00 11.99
N GLU A 41 -25.03 11.15 11.69
CA GLU A 41 -25.96 10.05 11.44
C GLU A 41 -25.99 9.61 9.97
N ALA A 42 -25.15 10.21 9.11
CA ALA A 42 -25.07 9.87 7.69
C ALA A 42 -24.77 8.38 7.51
N GLU A 43 -25.56 7.71 6.69
CA GLU A 43 -25.35 6.32 6.36
C GLU A 43 -24.33 6.17 5.20
N ILE A 44 -23.34 5.33 5.44
CA ILE A 44 -22.29 5.02 4.46
C ILE A 44 -22.57 3.60 3.95
N SER A 45 -22.82 3.48 2.65
CA SER A 45 -23.07 2.20 1.98
C SER A 45 -22.00 1.94 0.93
N GLU A 46 -21.60 0.69 0.79
CA GLU A 46 -20.56 0.28 -0.16
C GLU A 46 -21.02 -0.90 -1.01
N THR A 47 -20.72 -0.87 -2.30
CA THR A 47 -20.99 -1.95 -3.24
C THR A 47 -19.86 -2.10 -4.26
N ARG A 48 -19.85 -3.22 -4.99
CA ARG A 48 -18.92 -3.42 -6.11
C ARG A 48 -19.56 -2.94 -7.42
N GLY A 49 -18.74 -2.47 -8.35
CA GLY A 49 -19.19 -2.11 -9.69
C GLY A 49 -19.91 -3.27 -10.40
N ALA A 50 -19.41 -4.50 -10.22
CA ALA A 50 -20.02 -5.71 -10.81
C ALA A 50 -21.46 -5.97 -10.33
N ASP A 51 -21.82 -5.52 -9.11
CA ASP A 51 -23.12 -5.75 -8.49
C ASP A 51 -24.04 -4.52 -8.60
N LEU A 52 -23.55 -3.43 -9.20
CA LEU A 52 -24.30 -2.17 -9.29
C LEU A 52 -25.38 -2.23 -10.37
N THR A 53 -26.62 -2.01 -9.96
CA THR A 53 -27.76 -1.76 -10.84
C THR A 53 -28.38 -0.39 -10.52
N LEU A 54 -29.24 0.13 -11.40
CA LEU A 54 -29.98 1.36 -11.08
C LEU A 54 -30.89 1.19 -9.85
N ALA A 55 -31.46 0.00 -9.66
CA ALA A 55 -32.28 -0.33 -8.50
C ALA A 55 -31.46 -0.29 -7.20
N THR A 56 -30.31 -0.99 -7.15
CA THR A 56 -29.44 -0.99 -5.99
C THR A 56 -28.87 0.40 -5.69
N LEU A 57 -28.52 1.18 -6.70
CA LEU A 57 -28.08 2.58 -6.51
C LEU A 57 -29.22 3.43 -5.92
N GLY A 58 -30.45 3.28 -6.42
CA GLY A 58 -31.61 3.97 -5.90
C GLY A 58 -31.91 3.63 -4.44
N GLU A 59 -31.82 2.35 -4.07
CA GLU A 59 -31.99 1.88 -2.67
C GLU A 59 -30.91 2.46 -1.74
N MET A 60 -29.66 2.44 -2.16
CA MET A 60 -28.54 2.99 -1.35
C MET A 60 -28.60 4.52 -1.24
N ALA A 61 -29.16 5.20 -2.22
CA ALA A 61 -29.32 6.66 -2.24
C ALA A 61 -30.62 7.10 -1.54
N ALA A 62 -31.53 6.19 -1.21
CA ALA A 62 -32.80 6.52 -0.58
C ALA A 62 -32.61 7.01 0.87
N PRO A 63 -33.36 8.02 1.36
CA PRO A 63 -33.27 8.48 2.73
C PRO A 63 -33.66 7.39 3.74
N SER A 64 -33.04 7.38 4.92
CA SER A 64 -33.42 6.50 6.02
C SER A 64 -34.32 7.21 7.04
N LEU A 65 -34.67 6.46 8.08
CA LEU A 65 -35.47 7.00 9.19
C LEU A 65 -34.68 7.99 10.07
N PHE A 66 -33.35 7.95 10.04
CA PHE A 66 -32.49 8.72 10.95
C PHE A 66 -31.77 9.88 10.26
N SER A 67 -31.49 9.76 8.96
CA SER A 67 -30.80 10.80 8.18
C SER A 67 -31.21 10.73 6.71
N THR A 68 -31.23 11.89 6.07
CA THR A 68 -31.32 12.01 4.60
C THR A 68 -29.95 11.91 3.93
N THR A 69 -28.88 12.22 4.68
CA THR A 69 -27.52 12.26 4.15
C THR A 69 -26.97 10.85 3.92
N ARG A 70 -26.43 10.63 2.71
CA ARG A 70 -25.88 9.35 2.27
C ARG A 70 -24.50 9.50 1.68
N CYS A 71 -23.66 8.51 1.90
CA CYS A 71 -22.45 8.32 1.14
C CYS A 71 -22.47 6.91 0.51
N VAL A 72 -22.54 6.87 -0.81
CA VAL A 72 -22.54 5.61 -1.57
C VAL A 72 -21.19 5.44 -2.24
N VAL A 73 -20.49 4.35 -1.91
CA VAL A 73 -19.19 4.03 -2.51
C VAL A 73 -19.33 2.83 -3.43
N VAL A 74 -18.90 2.99 -4.67
CA VAL A 74 -18.85 1.92 -5.67
C VAL A 74 -17.40 1.60 -5.96
N ARG A 75 -16.93 0.41 -5.57
CA ARG A 75 -15.57 -0.06 -5.82
C ARG A 75 -15.47 -0.92 -7.06
N GLY A 76 -14.35 -0.84 -7.77
CA GLY A 76 -14.14 -1.62 -8.98
C GLY A 76 -15.10 -1.21 -10.10
N LEU A 77 -15.20 0.09 -10.35
CA LEU A 77 -16.07 0.63 -11.41
C LEU A 77 -15.73 0.06 -12.79
N GLU A 78 -14.50 -0.44 -12.99
CA GLU A 78 -14.08 -1.15 -14.20
C GLU A 78 -14.85 -2.43 -14.49
N ASP A 79 -15.53 -2.99 -13.48
CA ASP A 79 -16.32 -4.21 -13.58
C ASP A 79 -17.82 -3.93 -13.77
N LEU A 80 -18.22 -2.67 -13.96
CA LEU A 80 -19.61 -2.26 -14.15
C LEU A 80 -20.23 -2.96 -15.37
N PRO A 81 -21.37 -3.67 -15.21
CA PRO A 81 -22.09 -4.28 -16.32
C PRO A 81 -22.56 -3.24 -17.35
N GLU A 82 -22.53 -3.59 -18.63
CA GLU A 82 -22.86 -2.67 -19.72
C GLU A 82 -24.31 -2.13 -19.60
N GLU A 83 -25.24 -2.97 -19.18
CA GLU A 83 -26.64 -2.61 -18.91
C GLU A 83 -26.81 -1.58 -17.79
N SER A 84 -25.86 -1.45 -16.87
CA SER A 84 -25.91 -0.50 -15.76
C SER A 84 -25.28 0.86 -16.10
N VAL A 85 -24.57 0.97 -17.22
CA VAL A 85 -23.82 2.17 -17.59
C VAL A 85 -24.76 3.37 -17.78
N ASP A 86 -25.83 3.22 -18.56
CA ASP A 86 -26.73 4.35 -18.86
C ASP A 86 -27.51 4.79 -17.63
N GLY A 87 -27.87 3.85 -16.73
CA GLY A 87 -28.50 4.17 -15.44
C GLY A 87 -27.57 4.97 -14.53
N LEU A 88 -26.31 4.55 -14.41
CA LEU A 88 -25.31 5.29 -13.63
C LEU A 88 -25.04 6.69 -14.20
N LEU A 89 -24.92 6.82 -15.53
CA LEU A 89 -24.72 8.13 -16.18
C LEU A 89 -25.93 9.06 -15.99
N GLY A 90 -27.15 8.51 -16.06
CA GLY A 90 -28.37 9.27 -15.77
C GLY A 90 -28.40 9.80 -14.35
N TYR A 91 -28.07 8.97 -13.36
CA TYR A 91 -27.95 9.40 -11.97
C TYR A 91 -26.84 10.46 -11.77
N ALA A 92 -25.67 10.21 -12.36
CA ALA A 92 -24.50 11.09 -12.21
C ALA A 92 -24.71 12.48 -12.89
N ALA A 93 -25.62 12.60 -13.84
CA ALA A 93 -25.96 13.88 -14.48
C ALA A 93 -26.82 14.77 -13.58
N ALA A 94 -27.64 14.18 -12.70
CA ALA A 94 -28.50 14.89 -11.75
C ALA A 94 -28.54 14.13 -10.41
N PRO A 95 -27.42 14.13 -9.65
CA PRO A 95 -27.34 13.44 -8.37
C PRO A 95 -28.26 14.09 -7.33
N VAL A 96 -28.74 13.29 -6.37
CA VAL A 96 -29.57 13.79 -5.26
C VAL A 96 -28.72 14.66 -4.34
N ASP A 97 -29.26 15.80 -3.91
CA ASP A 97 -28.52 16.86 -3.17
C ASP A 97 -27.87 16.36 -1.86
N ASP A 98 -28.54 15.46 -1.13
CA ASP A 98 -28.05 14.91 0.14
C ASP A 98 -27.21 13.62 -0.02
N VAL A 99 -26.83 13.26 -1.25
CA VAL A 99 -26.07 12.04 -1.55
C VAL A 99 -24.69 12.39 -2.09
N ALA A 100 -23.66 11.82 -1.46
CA ALA A 100 -22.30 11.77 -1.97
C ALA A 100 -22.07 10.44 -2.69
N LEU A 101 -21.94 10.43 -4.01
CA LEU A 101 -21.60 9.23 -4.78
C LEU A 101 -20.10 9.19 -5.06
N VAL A 102 -19.42 8.15 -4.58
CA VAL A 102 -17.98 7.94 -4.77
C VAL A 102 -17.77 6.72 -5.67
N LEU A 103 -17.16 6.92 -6.82
CA LEU A 103 -16.88 5.89 -7.81
C LEU A 103 -15.39 5.62 -7.88
N VAL A 104 -14.94 4.42 -7.49
CA VAL A 104 -13.53 4.05 -7.42
C VAL A 104 -13.17 3.15 -8.61
N HIS A 105 -12.14 3.54 -9.36
CA HIS A 105 -11.63 2.82 -10.53
C HIS A 105 -10.12 2.63 -10.45
N GLY A 106 -9.64 1.42 -10.67
CA GLY A 106 -8.22 1.03 -10.54
C GLY A 106 -7.26 1.59 -11.60
N GLY A 107 -7.69 2.55 -12.44
CA GLY A 107 -6.81 3.27 -13.39
C GLY A 107 -6.38 2.47 -14.63
N GLY A 108 -6.92 1.26 -14.84
CA GLY A 108 -6.64 0.43 -16.02
C GLY A 108 -7.42 0.82 -17.27
N GLN A 109 -7.27 0.02 -18.34
CA GLN A 109 -7.99 0.22 -19.61
C GLN A 109 -9.46 -0.26 -19.55
N LYS A 110 -9.73 -1.29 -18.73
CA LYS A 110 -11.09 -1.82 -18.54
C LYS A 110 -11.96 -0.70 -17.97
N GLY A 111 -13.17 -0.55 -18.45
CA GLY A 111 -14.12 0.48 -17.98
C GLY A 111 -13.77 1.94 -18.35
N SER A 112 -12.69 2.21 -19.09
CA SER A 112 -12.24 3.56 -19.46
C SER A 112 -13.28 4.35 -20.27
N GLY A 113 -14.15 3.67 -21.01
CA GLY A 113 -15.26 4.27 -21.75
C GLY A 113 -16.29 4.96 -20.83
N VAL A 114 -16.58 4.32 -19.69
CA VAL A 114 -17.48 4.88 -18.66
C VAL A 114 -16.85 6.11 -18.02
N LEU A 115 -15.56 6.05 -17.65
CA LEU A 115 -14.83 7.20 -17.12
C LEU A 115 -14.88 8.40 -18.06
N THR A 116 -14.70 8.16 -19.38
CA THR A 116 -14.73 9.22 -20.39
C THR A 116 -16.09 9.91 -20.46
N LYS A 117 -17.18 9.16 -20.29
CA LYS A 117 -18.54 9.70 -20.26
C LYS A 117 -18.80 10.46 -18.96
N LEU A 118 -18.45 9.90 -17.80
CA LEU A 118 -18.62 10.51 -16.49
C LEU A 118 -17.88 11.86 -16.37
N ARG A 119 -16.64 11.95 -16.84
CA ARG A 119 -15.83 13.19 -16.82
C ARG A 119 -16.45 14.38 -17.56
N LYS A 120 -17.43 14.14 -18.43
CA LYS A 120 -18.13 15.20 -19.18
C LYS A 120 -19.33 15.77 -18.44
N LEU A 121 -19.74 15.15 -17.34
CA LEU A 121 -20.89 15.58 -16.55
C LEU A 121 -20.49 16.68 -15.56
N GLY A 122 -21.30 17.73 -15.47
CA GLY A 122 -21.02 18.88 -14.61
C GLY A 122 -20.90 18.57 -13.12
N PRO A 123 -21.74 17.69 -12.53
CA PRO A 123 -21.64 17.31 -11.13
C PRO A 123 -20.46 16.41 -10.78
N VAL A 124 -19.70 15.91 -11.76
CA VAL A 124 -18.60 14.95 -11.56
C VAL A 124 -17.29 15.67 -11.35
N THR A 125 -16.61 15.35 -10.25
CA THR A 125 -15.24 15.76 -9.95
C THR A 125 -14.33 14.54 -9.95
N GLU A 126 -13.02 14.69 -10.20
CA GLU A 126 -12.08 13.56 -10.22
C GLU A 126 -10.88 13.82 -9.32
N SER A 127 -10.62 12.87 -8.43
CA SER A 127 -9.37 12.74 -7.66
C SER A 127 -8.53 11.64 -8.28
N LYS A 128 -7.32 11.98 -8.72
CA LYS A 128 -6.40 11.04 -9.38
C LYS A 128 -5.26 10.65 -8.45
N SER A 129 -5.07 9.34 -8.29
CA SER A 129 -3.97 8.75 -7.55
C SER A 129 -2.98 8.11 -8.52
N GLY A 130 -1.90 8.83 -8.79
CA GLY A 130 -0.80 8.31 -9.62
C GLY A 130 0.16 7.46 -8.81
N GLU A 131 0.84 6.52 -9.49
CA GLU A 131 2.01 5.86 -8.92
C GLU A 131 3.10 6.90 -8.66
N LEU A 132 3.65 6.91 -7.43
CA LEU A 132 4.75 7.81 -7.10
C LEU A 132 6.05 7.39 -7.77
N ARG A 133 6.78 8.38 -8.27
CA ARG A 133 8.15 8.16 -8.74
C ARG A 133 9.08 7.98 -7.55
N PRO A 134 10.21 7.26 -7.71
CA PRO A 134 11.16 7.05 -6.61
C PRO A 134 11.61 8.33 -5.89
N SER A 135 11.69 9.45 -6.59
CA SER A 135 12.05 10.75 -6.02
C SER A 135 10.93 11.42 -5.20
N GLU A 136 9.70 10.94 -5.29
CA GLU A 136 8.54 11.55 -4.63
C GLU A 136 8.24 10.92 -3.26
N PHE A 137 8.77 9.70 -2.98
CA PHE A 137 8.56 9.02 -1.71
C PHE A 137 9.05 9.81 -0.48
N PRO A 138 10.23 10.47 -0.47
CA PRO A 138 10.62 11.29 0.68
C PRO A 138 9.66 12.45 0.94
N SER A 139 9.12 13.06 -0.13
CA SER A 139 8.13 14.13 0.00
C SER A 139 6.79 13.60 0.53
N PHE A 140 6.39 12.39 0.13
CA PHE A 140 5.24 11.69 0.70
C PHE A 140 5.43 11.46 2.20
N VAL A 141 6.56 10.88 2.62
CA VAL A 141 6.88 10.67 4.04
C VAL A 141 6.81 11.98 4.82
N ALA A 142 7.40 13.07 4.29
CA ALA A 142 7.36 14.36 4.95
C ALA A 142 5.93 14.93 5.08
N ALA A 143 5.04 14.62 4.12
CA ALA A 143 3.63 14.99 4.21
C ALA A 143 2.90 14.15 5.26
N GLU A 144 3.20 12.85 5.37
CA GLU A 144 2.64 11.98 6.41
C GLU A 144 3.02 12.46 7.82
N VAL A 145 4.32 12.65 8.06
CA VAL A 145 4.80 13.14 9.37
C VAL A 145 4.13 14.47 9.75
N ARG A 146 3.96 15.39 8.79
CA ARG A 146 3.24 16.65 9.03
C ARG A 146 1.76 16.46 9.33
N SER A 147 1.10 15.50 8.70
CA SER A 147 -0.32 15.22 8.96
C SER A 147 -0.57 14.72 10.39
N HIS A 148 0.45 14.08 10.98
CA HIS A 148 0.46 13.64 12.38
C HIS A 148 1.04 14.67 13.35
N GLY A 149 1.27 15.92 12.89
CA GLY A 149 1.76 17.02 13.74
C GLY A 149 3.27 17.04 13.98
N GLY A 150 4.03 16.16 13.32
CA GLY A 150 5.49 16.10 13.41
C GLY A 150 6.21 16.89 12.32
N SER A 151 7.53 16.87 12.39
CA SER A 151 8.41 17.40 11.34
C SER A 151 9.56 16.44 11.05
N ILE A 152 9.96 16.35 9.79
CA ILE A 152 11.06 15.51 9.31
C ILE A 152 11.80 16.24 8.19
N ASP A 153 13.11 16.17 8.17
CA ASP A 153 13.90 16.71 7.07
C ASP A 153 13.96 15.73 5.88
N GLN A 154 14.40 16.25 4.73
CA GLN A 154 14.41 15.49 3.48
C GLN A 154 15.40 14.30 3.51
N GLU A 155 16.51 14.45 4.24
CA GLU A 155 17.49 13.37 4.39
C GLU A 155 16.92 12.24 5.25
N ALA A 156 16.34 12.58 6.40
CA ALA A 156 15.69 11.63 7.30
C ALA A 156 14.52 10.90 6.61
N ALA A 157 13.72 11.62 5.82
CA ALA A 157 12.65 11.02 5.02
C ALA A 157 13.21 10.05 3.97
N GLY A 158 14.32 10.39 3.32
CA GLY A 158 15.03 9.50 2.40
C GLY A 158 15.56 8.23 3.08
N ILE A 159 16.10 8.35 4.29
CA ILE A 159 16.57 7.23 5.10
C ILE A 159 15.37 6.33 5.48
N LEU A 160 14.23 6.91 5.85
CA LEU A 160 13.02 6.15 6.15
C LEU A 160 12.54 5.36 4.93
N VAL A 161 12.54 5.97 3.74
CA VAL A 161 12.19 5.28 2.49
C VAL A 161 13.16 4.13 2.19
N GLN A 162 14.46 4.30 2.44
CA GLN A 162 15.42 3.22 2.29
C GLN A 162 15.19 2.08 3.28
N ALA A 163 14.79 2.42 4.50
CA ALA A 163 14.53 1.49 5.58
C ALA A 163 13.28 0.64 5.36
N VAL A 164 12.19 1.28 5.02
CA VAL A 164 10.86 0.66 4.92
C VAL A 164 10.56 0.15 3.51
N GLY A 165 11.17 0.74 2.49
CA GLY A 165 10.89 0.47 1.08
C GLY A 165 9.89 1.45 0.48
N GLN A 166 9.35 1.09 -0.71
CA GLN A 166 8.50 1.97 -1.51
C GLN A 166 7.01 1.61 -1.43
N ASP A 167 6.59 0.95 -0.38
CA ASP A 167 5.18 0.68 -0.10
C ASP A 167 4.57 1.83 0.69
N LEU A 168 3.60 2.53 0.11
CA LEU A 168 3.02 3.74 0.70
C LEU A 168 2.31 3.49 2.03
N ARG A 169 1.66 2.34 2.19
CA ARG A 169 0.98 1.98 3.43
C ARG A 169 1.99 1.76 4.55
N SER A 170 3.06 1.06 4.27
CA SER A 170 4.15 0.83 5.21
C SER A 170 4.87 2.14 5.59
N LEU A 171 5.10 3.01 4.62
CA LEU A 171 5.71 4.33 4.87
C LEU A 171 4.81 5.23 5.71
N ALA A 172 3.50 5.24 5.45
CA ALA A 172 2.54 6.00 6.25
C ALA A 172 2.50 5.48 7.70
N ALA A 173 2.43 4.16 7.88
CA ALA A 173 2.46 3.54 9.21
C ALA A 173 3.77 3.84 9.97
N ALA A 174 4.91 3.82 9.28
CA ALA A 174 6.20 4.15 9.87
C ALA A 174 6.29 5.64 10.26
N ALA A 175 5.74 6.53 9.46
CA ALA A 175 5.67 7.96 9.76
C ALA A 175 4.78 8.24 10.98
N ASP A 176 3.61 7.61 11.06
CA ASP A 176 2.70 7.71 12.20
C ASP A 176 3.38 7.22 13.49
N GLN A 177 4.00 6.05 13.43
CA GLN A 177 4.71 5.47 14.58
C GLN A 177 5.84 6.36 15.08
N LEU A 178 6.72 6.84 14.18
CA LEU A 178 7.80 7.76 14.57
C LEU A 178 7.27 9.03 15.23
N THR A 179 6.21 9.60 14.67
CA THR A 179 5.61 10.82 15.21
C THR A 179 4.98 10.58 16.58
N SER A 180 4.37 9.42 16.78
CA SER A 180 3.79 9.00 18.06
C SER A 180 4.86 8.74 19.14
N ASP A 181 5.99 8.14 18.75
CA ASP A 181 7.07 7.79 19.68
C ASP A 181 7.96 8.99 20.04
N PHE A 182 7.99 10.03 19.19
CA PHE A 182 8.74 11.27 19.39
C PHE A 182 7.85 12.52 19.32
N PRO A 183 6.86 12.67 20.21
CA PRO A 183 5.87 13.74 20.14
C PRO A 183 6.50 15.12 20.29
N GLY A 184 6.25 15.98 19.28
CA GLY A 184 6.74 17.37 19.27
C GLY A 184 8.23 17.53 18.96
N GLU A 185 8.95 16.44 18.70
CA GLU A 185 10.37 16.49 18.36
C GLU A 185 10.58 16.37 16.83
N PRO A 186 11.51 17.16 16.25
CA PRO A 186 11.91 16.96 14.86
C PRO A 186 12.52 15.57 14.66
N LEU A 187 12.05 14.86 13.63
CA LEU A 187 12.58 13.56 13.23
C LEU A 187 13.84 13.76 12.39
N SER A 188 15.00 13.77 13.06
CA SER A 188 16.30 13.87 12.39
C SER A 188 16.75 12.55 11.78
N SER A 189 17.73 12.61 10.87
CA SER A 189 18.38 11.45 10.28
C SER A 189 18.89 10.46 11.32
N ASP A 190 19.42 10.96 12.45
CA ASP A 190 19.94 10.11 13.53
C ASP A 190 18.82 9.39 14.28
N LYS A 191 17.68 10.06 14.53
CA LYS A 191 16.52 9.42 15.14
C LYS A 191 15.95 8.32 14.24
N VAL A 192 15.78 8.60 12.95
CA VAL A 192 15.31 7.60 11.99
C VAL A 192 16.28 6.43 11.89
N LYS A 193 17.60 6.70 11.85
CA LYS A 193 18.62 5.64 11.90
C LYS A 193 18.60 4.86 13.21
N GLN A 194 18.40 5.50 14.32
CA GLN A 194 18.30 4.84 15.63
C GLN A 194 17.07 3.94 15.71
N TYR A 195 15.95 4.41 15.20
CA TYR A 195 14.66 3.72 15.27
C TYR A 195 14.56 2.59 14.23
N PHE A 196 14.84 2.88 12.96
CA PHE A 196 14.80 1.94 11.85
C PHE A 196 16.19 1.42 11.47
N GLY A 197 17.23 2.07 11.99
CA GLY A 197 18.49 2.06 11.36
C GLY A 197 19.51 1.07 11.80
N GLY A 198 20.40 0.84 10.90
CA GLY A 198 21.73 0.24 10.99
C GLY A 198 21.82 -1.13 11.63
N ARG A 199 21.34 -1.29 12.84
CA ARG A 199 21.32 -2.56 13.57
C ARG A 199 20.09 -3.40 13.25
N ALA A 200 18.90 -2.82 13.24
CA ALA A 200 17.65 -3.56 12.98
C ALA A 200 17.56 -4.01 11.52
N GLU A 201 17.95 -3.15 10.58
CA GLU A 201 18.03 -3.49 9.16
C GLU A 201 19.12 -4.51 8.86
N ALA A 202 20.33 -4.28 9.36
CA ALA A 202 21.42 -5.23 9.20
C ALA A 202 21.01 -6.61 9.73
N LYS A 203 20.31 -6.68 10.88
CA LYS A 203 19.76 -7.91 11.44
C LYS A 203 18.67 -8.51 10.57
N SER A 204 17.70 -7.71 10.10
CA SER A 204 16.63 -8.19 9.22
C SER A 204 17.18 -8.74 7.90
N PHE A 205 18.18 -8.08 7.32
CA PHE A 205 18.87 -8.57 6.13
C PHE A 205 19.69 -9.82 6.42
N ALA A 206 20.34 -9.93 7.60
CA ALA A 206 21.09 -11.13 7.99
C ALA A 206 20.15 -12.34 8.08
N VAL A 207 18.97 -12.18 8.68
CA VAL A 207 17.93 -13.23 8.72
C VAL A 207 17.52 -13.65 7.32
N ALA A 208 17.15 -12.67 6.46
CA ALA A 208 16.72 -12.96 5.10
C ALA A 208 17.82 -13.62 4.27
N ASP A 209 19.04 -13.10 4.31
CA ASP A 209 20.17 -13.64 3.56
C ASP A 209 20.52 -15.06 4.04
N ALA A 210 20.48 -15.35 5.34
CA ALA A 210 20.66 -16.69 5.86
C ALA A 210 19.57 -17.65 5.36
N ALA A 211 18.30 -17.22 5.39
CA ALA A 211 17.16 -18.03 4.92
C ALA A 211 17.23 -18.32 3.42
N PHE A 212 17.47 -17.29 2.59
CA PHE A 212 17.59 -17.45 1.12
C PHE A 212 18.83 -18.24 0.70
N ASN A 213 19.86 -18.33 1.55
CA ASN A 213 21.01 -19.21 1.37
C ASN A 213 20.77 -20.64 1.91
N GLY A 214 19.59 -20.95 2.45
CA GLY A 214 19.24 -22.28 2.98
C GLY A 214 19.87 -22.60 4.34
N ARG A 215 20.48 -21.61 5.01
CA ARG A 215 21.13 -21.77 6.32
C ARG A 215 20.08 -21.67 7.44
N ARG A 216 19.25 -22.71 7.56
CA ARG A 216 18.07 -22.73 8.44
C ARG A 216 18.40 -22.36 9.89
N GLN A 217 19.39 -23.03 10.48
CA GLN A 217 19.78 -22.79 11.88
C GLN A 217 20.23 -21.35 12.08
N ALA A 218 21.15 -20.87 11.24
CA ALA A 218 21.63 -19.50 11.32
C ALA A 218 20.49 -18.46 11.14
N ALA A 219 19.55 -18.71 10.22
CA ALA A 219 18.43 -17.82 10.01
C ALA A 219 17.50 -17.74 11.24
N LEU A 220 17.28 -18.86 11.95
CA LEU A 220 16.49 -18.86 13.18
C LEU A 220 17.23 -18.20 14.35
N GLU A 221 18.54 -18.40 14.48
CA GLU A 221 19.37 -17.74 15.48
C GLU A 221 19.37 -16.21 15.27
N GLU A 222 19.63 -15.75 14.03
CA GLU A 222 19.56 -14.33 13.66
C GLU A 222 18.18 -13.74 13.91
N LEU A 223 17.11 -14.49 13.60
CA LEU A 223 15.73 -14.01 13.84
C LEU A 223 15.46 -13.80 15.33
N ARG A 224 15.80 -14.78 16.18
CA ARG A 224 15.60 -14.67 17.63
C ARG A 224 16.37 -13.49 18.19
N TRP A 225 17.64 -13.37 17.83
CA TRP A 225 18.47 -12.25 18.26
C TRP A 225 17.93 -10.91 17.77
N ALA A 226 17.43 -10.83 16.52
CA ALA A 226 16.82 -9.62 15.99
C ALA A 226 15.59 -9.21 16.82
N LEU A 227 14.69 -10.16 17.12
CA LEU A 227 13.46 -9.90 17.87
C LEU A 227 13.75 -9.56 19.35
N GLU A 228 14.64 -10.29 20.01
CA GLU A 228 15.05 -10.03 21.40
C GLU A 228 15.70 -8.65 21.57
N THR A 229 16.37 -8.16 20.54
CA THR A 229 16.99 -6.84 20.52
C THR A 229 16.11 -5.73 19.97
N GLY A 230 14.78 -5.99 19.85
CA GLY A 230 13.77 -5.00 19.53
C GLY A 230 13.60 -4.70 18.04
N THR A 231 14.08 -5.57 17.14
CA THR A 231 13.81 -5.41 15.71
C THR A 231 12.32 -5.61 15.42
N PRO A 232 11.62 -4.62 14.85
CA PRO A 232 10.20 -4.76 14.50
C PRO A 232 9.97 -5.91 13.51
N PRO A 233 9.01 -6.82 13.77
CA PRO A 233 8.69 -7.95 12.89
C PRO A 233 8.44 -7.57 11.43
N VAL A 234 7.83 -6.41 11.19
CA VAL A 234 7.54 -5.90 9.84
C VAL A 234 8.81 -5.59 9.04
N LEU A 235 9.93 -5.23 9.69
CA LEU A 235 11.20 -5.02 9.00
C LEU A 235 11.79 -6.35 8.50
N VAL A 236 11.59 -7.43 9.25
CA VAL A 236 12.01 -8.76 8.83
C VAL A 236 11.24 -9.21 7.59
N THR A 237 9.90 -9.07 7.57
CA THR A 237 9.11 -9.39 6.37
C THR A 237 9.49 -8.51 5.19
N SER A 238 9.78 -7.23 5.40
CA SER A 238 10.23 -6.31 4.36
C SER A 238 11.58 -6.74 3.75
N ALA A 239 12.53 -7.19 4.57
CA ALA A 239 13.81 -7.70 4.11
C ALA A 239 13.65 -8.98 3.27
N PHE A 240 12.78 -9.90 3.72
CA PHE A 240 12.43 -11.11 2.95
C PHE A 240 11.79 -10.75 1.60
N ALA A 241 10.86 -9.81 1.59
CA ALA A 241 10.20 -9.34 0.37
C ALA A 241 11.19 -8.70 -0.61
N GLY A 242 12.12 -7.89 -0.10
CA GLY A 242 13.20 -7.31 -0.89
C GLY A 242 14.08 -8.37 -1.55
N SER A 243 14.49 -9.38 -0.78
CA SER A 243 15.32 -10.49 -1.27
C SER A 243 14.59 -11.32 -2.32
N ALA A 244 13.33 -11.67 -2.11
CA ALA A 244 12.53 -12.42 -3.08
C ALA A 244 12.33 -11.67 -4.39
N ARG A 245 12.00 -10.36 -4.31
CA ARG A 245 11.86 -9.50 -5.51
C ARG A 245 13.18 -9.34 -6.26
N GLY A 246 14.28 -9.17 -5.53
CA GLY A 246 15.63 -9.10 -6.13
C GLY A 246 15.98 -10.37 -6.91
N LEU A 247 15.71 -11.56 -6.34
CA LEU A 247 15.89 -12.84 -7.02
C LEU A 247 14.99 -12.98 -8.27
N ALA A 248 13.72 -12.63 -8.16
CA ALA A 248 12.78 -12.70 -9.28
C ALA A 248 13.23 -11.80 -10.44
N ARG A 249 13.59 -10.55 -10.15
CA ARG A 249 14.10 -9.61 -11.16
C ARG A 249 15.42 -10.07 -11.76
N TYR A 250 16.33 -10.61 -10.95
CA TYR A 250 17.60 -11.14 -11.45
C TYR A 250 17.39 -12.25 -12.47
N LYS A 251 16.47 -13.19 -12.21
CA LYS A 251 16.16 -14.28 -13.13
C LYS A 251 15.47 -13.82 -14.41
N GLY A 252 14.70 -12.74 -14.34
CA GLY A 252 14.06 -12.10 -15.52
C GLY A 252 14.97 -11.13 -16.28
N ALA A 253 16.11 -10.74 -15.71
CA ALA A 253 17.00 -9.76 -16.34
C ALA A 253 17.69 -10.28 -17.61
N SER A 254 17.94 -9.39 -18.55
CA SER A 254 18.63 -9.71 -19.80
C SER A 254 20.08 -10.13 -19.54
N ARG A 255 20.54 -11.17 -20.25
CA ARG A 255 21.91 -11.64 -20.16
C ARG A 255 22.88 -10.59 -20.76
N GLY A 256 24.03 -10.38 -20.09
CA GLY A 256 25.07 -9.48 -20.59
C GLY A 256 24.96 -8.03 -20.15
N MET A 257 24.04 -7.69 -19.26
CA MET A 257 23.97 -6.35 -18.65
C MET A 257 25.23 -6.05 -17.84
N ARG A 258 25.67 -4.79 -17.85
CA ARG A 258 26.74 -4.32 -16.98
C ARG A 258 26.25 -4.37 -15.51
N GLU A 259 27.17 -4.64 -14.59
CA GLU A 259 26.82 -4.85 -13.17
C GLU A 259 26.07 -3.67 -12.55
N ALA A 260 26.43 -2.45 -12.90
CA ALA A 260 25.74 -1.24 -12.41
C ALA A 260 24.29 -1.11 -12.96
N ASP A 261 24.06 -1.50 -14.22
CA ASP A 261 22.73 -1.48 -14.82
C ASP A 261 21.88 -2.62 -14.27
N LEU A 262 22.48 -3.79 -14.06
CA LEU A 262 21.84 -4.94 -13.43
C LEU A 262 21.45 -4.62 -11.98
N ALA A 263 22.32 -3.98 -11.21
CA ALA A 263 22.02 -3.55 -9.83
C ALA A 263 20.77 -2.65 -9.77
N ARG A 264 20.66 -1.72 -10.72
CA ARG A 264 19.51 -0.82 -10.84
C ARG A 264 18.25 -1.57 -11.26
N GLU A 265 18.36 -2.47 -12.22
CA GLU A 265 17.25 -3.30 -12.72
C GLU A 265 16.66 -4.19 -11.63
N ILE A 266 17.52 -4.86 -10.87
CA ILE A 266 17.07 -5.75 -9.79
C ILE A 266 16.74 -5.02 -8.47
N GLY A 267 17.08 -3.72 -8.37
CA GLY A 267 16.75 -2.88 -7.22
C GLY A 267 17.57 -3.22 -5.97
N VAL A 268 18.86 -3.55 -6.14
CA VAL A 268 19.79 -3.80 -5.01
C VAL A 268 21.06 -2.95 -5.16
N PRO A 269 21.77 -2.69 -4.06
CA PRO A 269 23.09 -2.05 -4.15
C PRO A 269 24.08 -2.87 -5.00
N PRO A 270 25.01 -2.25 -5.72
CA PRO A 270 25.96 -2.95 -6.59
C PRO A 270 26.71 -4.08 -5.90
N TRP A 271 27.15 -3.89 -4.64
CA TRP A 271 27.85 -4.90 -3.87
C TRP A 271 27.01 -6.16 -3.58
N LYS A 272 25.68 -6.05 -3.60
CA LYS A 272 24.75 -7.16 -3.34
C LYS A 272 24.44 -8.02 -4.59
N VAL A 273 24.75 -7.53 -5.79
CA VAL A 273 24.50 -8.25 -7.06
C VAL A 273 25.13 -9.65 -7.07
N ARG A 274 26.36 -9.76 -6.57
CA ARG A 274 27.05 -11.07 -6.46
C ARG A 274 26.28 -12.04 -5.56
N THR A 275 25.80 -11.59 -4.42
CA THR A 275 24.99 -12.41 -3.50
C THR A 275 23.72 -12.90 -4.18
N VAL A 276 22.99 -12.02 -4.85
CA VAL A 276 21.74 -12.36 -5.56
C VAL A 276 22.04 -13.37 -6.68
N ARG A 277 23.14 -13.18 -7.41
CA ARG A 277 23.61 -14.11 -8.46
C ARG A 277 23.88 -15.52 -7.90
N ASP A 278 24.58 -15.62 -6.77
CA ASP A 278 24.90 -16.90 -6.15
C ASP A 278 23.64 -17.58 -5.60
N GLN A 279 22.76 -16.83 -4.96
CA GLN A 279 21.46 -17.33 -4.50
C GLN A 279 20.61 -17.86 -5.67
N SER A 280 20.58 -17.14 -6.81
CA SER A 280 19.74 -17.50 -7.96
C SER A 280 20.00 -18.90 -8.52
N ARG A 281 21.19 -19.44 -8.31
CA ARG A 281 21.58 -20.79 -8.79
C ARG A 281 20.79 -21.91 -8.10
N SER A 282 20.34 -21.68 -6.88
CA SER A 282 19.62 -22.65 -6.06
C SER A 282 18.14 -22.33 -5.91
N TRP A 283 17.60 -21.42 -6.75
CA TRP A 283 16.20 -21.07 -6.71
C TRP A 283 15.53 -21.30 -8.07
N SER A 284 14.48 -22.10 -8.09
CA SER A 284 13.59 -22.27 -9.24
C SER A 284 12.55 -21.13 -9.30
N ASP A 285 12.01 -20.84 -10.49
CA ASP A 285 10.96 -19.82 -10.65
C ASP A 285 9.70 -20.17 -9.85
N PRO A 286 9.22 -21.43 -9.83
CA PRO A 286 8.15 -21.84 -8.93
C PRO A 286 8.47 -21.64 -7.46
N GLY A 287 9.72 -21.92 -7.03
CA GLY A 287 10.20 -21.71 -5.67
C GLY A 287 10.13 -20.24 -5.26
N ILE A 288 10.58 -19.33 -6.12
CA ILE A 288 10.50 -17.88 -5.90
C ILE A 288 9.03 -17.41 -5.80
N ALA A 289 8.17 -17.90 -6.69
CA ALA A 289 6.73 -17.56 -6.64
C ALA A 289 6.06 -18.06 -5.34
N HIS A 290 6.42 -19.24 -4.85
CA HIS A 290 5.96 -19.72 -3.56
C HIS A 290 6.51 -18.90 -2.38
N ALA A 291 7.80 -18.52 -2.43
CA ALA A 291 8.39 -17.62 -1.43
C ALA A 291 7.67 -16.29 -1.33
N ILE A 292 7.38 -15.65 -2.47
CA ILE A 292 6.66 -14.37 -2.51
C ILE A 292 5.28 -14.50 -1.86
N ARG A 293 4.52 -15.58 -2.16
CA ARG A 293 3.21 -15.81 -1.52
C ARG A 293 3.32 -16.06 -0.01
N ALA A 294 4.30 -16.84 0.42
CA ALA A 294 4.52 -17.09 1.83
C ALA A 294 4.89 -15.82 2.61
N ILE A 295 5.71 -14.95 1.99
CA ILE A 295 6.10 -13.66 2.56
C ILE A 295 4.89 -12.74 2.65
N ALA A 296 4.09 -12.63 1.59
CA ALA A 296 2.89 -11.80 1.58
C ALA A 296 1.89 -12.25 2.66
N LYS A 297 1.71 -13.57 2.83
CA LYS A 297 0.88 -14.11 3.90
C LYS A 297 1.43 -13.75 5.29
N ALA A 298 2.71 -13.93 5.53
CA ALA A 298 3.34 -13.60 6.81
C ALA A 298 3.25 -12.08 7.12
N ASP A 299 3.43 -11.23 6.11
CA ASP A 299 3.30 -9.79 6.24
C ASP A 299 1.85 -9.38 6.60
N ALA A 300 0.86 -9.98 5.95
CA ALA A 300 -0.55 -9.77 6.27
C ALA A 300 -0.91 -10.26 7.69
N ASP A 301 -0.42 -11.44 8.06
CA ASP A 301 -0.62 -12.01 9.40
C ASP A 301 -0.02 -11.06 10.48
N ILE A 302 1.17 -10.53 10.28
CA ILE A 302 1.84 -9.61 11.23
C ILE A 302 1.14 -8.25 11.33
N LYS A 303 0.65 -7.70 10.21
CA LYS A 303 -0.06 -6.42 10.18
C LYS A 303 -1.52 -6.51 10.65
N GLY A 304 -2.11 -7.67 10.60
CA GLY A 304 -3.55 -7.83 10.72
C GLY A 304 -4.10 -8.40 12.01
N ALA A 305 -3.39 -9.12 12.82
CA ALA A 305 -3.85 -9.71 14.10
C ALA A 305 -3.18 -11.08 14.41
N ALA A 306 -2.01 -11.35 13.95
CA ALA A 306 -1.30 -12.53 14.44
C ALA A 306 -1.06 -12.36 15.95
N HIS A 307 -1.60 -13.26 16.74
CA HIS A 307 -1.37 -13.28 18.18
C HIS A 307 0.11 -13.51 18.54
N ASP A 308 0.93 -14.01 17.58
CA ASP A 308 2.35 -14.28 17.76
C ASP A 308 3.13 -13.99 16.45
N ALA A 309 3.73 -12.81 16.41
CA ALA A 309 4.58 -12.39 15.29
C ALA A 309 5.88 -13.22 15.22
N SER A 310 6.42 -13.65 16.36
CA SER A 310 7.65 -14.45 16.43
C SER A 310 7.43 -15.81 15.75
N TYR A 311 6.36 -16.50 16.14
CA TYR A 311 5.98 -17.77 15.51
C TYR A 311 5.74 -17.64 14.00
N THR A 312 5.07 -16.55 13.58
CA THR A 312 4.83 -16.29 12.15
C THR A 312 6.13 -16.17 11.37
N LEU A 313 7.10 -15.44 11.93
CA LEU A 313 8.43 -15.28 11.29
C LEU A 313 9.27 -16.56 11.33
N GLU A 314 9.27 -17.31 12.43
CA GLU A 314 9.94 -18.62 12.48
C GLU A 314 9.38 -19.57 11.40
N ARG A 315 8.07 -19.63 11.25
CA ARG A 315 7.42 -20.42 10.21
C ARG A 315 7.78 -19.93 8.81
N LEU A 316 7.92 -18.61 8.60
CA LEU A 316 8.38 -18.04 7.33
C LEU A 316 9.82 -18.51 7.03
N VAL A 317 10.74 -18.42 7.99
CA VAL A 317 12.13 -18.90 7.83
C VAL A 317 12.16 -20.38 7.43
N LEU A 318 11.39 -21.22 8.12
CA LEU A 318 11.30 -22.66 7.80
C LEU A 318 10.78 -22.89 6.38
N THR A 319 9.75 -22.16 5.98
CA THR A 319 9.17 -22.25 4.64
C THR A 319 10.20 -21.85 3.58
N ILE A 320 10.82 -20.68 3.71
CA ILE A 320 11.79 -20.16 2.72
C ILE A 320 12.98 -21.12 2.58
N THR A 321 13.52 -21.59 3.68
CA THR A 321 14.67 -22.54 3.64
C THR A 321 14.33 -23.89 3.00
N THR A 322 13.06 -24.30 3.01
CA THR A 322 12.60 -25.55 2.38
C THR A 322 12.33 -25.40 0.88
N LEU A 323 11.96 -24.18 0.43
CA LEU A 323 11.67 -23.91 -0.98
C LEU A 323 12.91 -23.80 -1.87
N ARG A 324 14.09 -23.70 -1.27
CA ARG A 324 15.35 -23.68 -1.99
C ARG A 324 15.65 -25.09 -2.52
N SER A 325 15.91 -25.20 -3.81
CA SER A 325 16.39 -26.45 -4.41
C SER A 325 17.83 -26.75 -3.94
N PRO A 326 18.18 -28.02 -3.72
CA PRO A 326 19.54 -28.41 -3.33
C PRO A 326 20.58 -28.10 -4.41
#